data_312357f9bf8d05b2f98144d4df9ffc79
#
_entry.id   312357f9bf8d05b2f98144d4df9ffc79
#
_cell.length_a   1.000
_cell.length_b   1.000
_cell.length_c   1.000
_cell.angle_alpha   90.00
_cell.angle_beta   90.00
_cell.angle_gamma   90.00
#
_symmetry.space_group_name_H-M   'P 1'
#
loop_
_entity.id
_entity.type
_entity.pdbx_description
1 polymer ?
#
loop_
_entity_poly.entity_id
_entity_poly.type
_entity_poly.pdbx_seq_one_letter_code
_entity_poly.pdbx_strand_id
1 'polypeptide(L)'
;MLLKSLNVHSSLRETYLLKFRKCSTTETLDKVFERILDKLNDEGGDINKITSLSGAYDHRRAEIYMEKIYDKIPASVWHLIPDEI
;
A
#
# COMPACT_ATOMS: atom_id res chain seq x y z
N MET A 1 -15.93 15.00 -12.91
CA MET A 1 -15.23 16.16 -12.39
C MET A 1 -15.23 16.20 -10.89
N LEU A 2 -16.40 16.34 -10.30
CA LEU A 2 -16.47 16.36 -8.84
C LEU A 2 -15.98 15.07 -8.22
N LEU A 3 -16.22 13.97 -8.91
CA LEU A 3 -15.81 12.66 -8.40
C LEU A 3 -14.33 12.55 -8.23
N LYS A 4 -13.57 13.20 -9.10
CA LYS A 4 -12.11 13.15 -8.99
C LYS A 4 -11.64 13.83 -7.72
N SER A 5 -12.25 14.96 -7.39
CA SER A 5 -11.88 15.66 -6.17
C SER A 5 -12.16 14.85 -4.94
N LEU A 6 -13.28 14.15 -4.93
CA LEU A 6 -13.68 13.36 -3.78
C LEU A 6 -12.78 12.15 -3.56
N ASN A 7 -12.09 11.72 -4.61
CA ASN A 7 -11.28 10.52 -4.54
C ASN A 7 -9.79 10.77 -4.50
N VAL A 8 -9.38 11.97 -4.12
CA VAL A 8 -7.96 12.32 -4.10
C VAL A 8 -7.15 11.34 -3.26
N HIS A 9 -7.60 11.08 -2.03
CA HIS A 9 -6.87 10.18 -1.15
C HIS A 9 -6.89 8.75 -1.65
N SER A 10 -8.04 8.32 -2.18
CA SER A 10 -8.15 6.98 -2.74
C SER A 10 -7.23 6.82 -3.94
N SER A 11 -7.15 7.86 -4.78
CA SER A 11 -6.28 7.82 -5.95
C SER A 11 -4.82 7.69 -5.58
N LEU A 12 -4.39 8.38 -4.54
CA LEU A 12 -3.01 8.29 -4.09
C LEU A 12 -2.68 6.89 -3.60
N ARG A 13 -3.55 6.32 -2.79
CA ARG A 13 -3.37 4.96 -2.30
C ARG A 13 -3.35 3.97 -3.45
N GLU A 14 -4.25 4.14 -4.42
CA GLU A 14 -4.31 3.27 -5.58
C GLU A 14 -3.05 3.38 -6.42
N THR A 15 -2.50 4.58 -6.55
CA THR A 15 -1.26 4.78 -7.28
C THR A 15 -0.12 3.99 -6.65
N TYR A 16 0.00 4.05 -5.32
CA TYR A 16 1.02 3.28 -4.63
C TYR A 16 0.75 1.78 -4.75
N LEU A 17 -0.50 1.38 -4.64
CA LEU A 17 -0.85 -0.03 -4.75
C LEU A 17 -0.46 -0.60 -6.12
N LEU A 18 -0.70 0.16 -7.18
CA LEU A 18 -0.31 -0.27 -8.52
C LEU A 18 1.20 -0.46 -8.63
N LYS A 19 1.96 0.42 -8.01
CA LYS A 19 3.42 0.26 -7.97
C LYS A 19 3.80 -1.00 -7.21
N PHE A 20 3.16 -1.24 -6.09
CA PHE A 20 3.46 -2.41 -5.27
C PHE A 20 3.01 -3.72 -5.94
N ARG A 21 2.02 -3.66 -6.82
CA ARG A 21 1.57 -4.85 -7.53
C ARG A 21 2.59 -5.38 -8.53
N LYS A 22 3.59 -4.59 -8.85
CA LYS A 22 4.71 -5.05 -9.64
C LYS A 22 5.66 -5.92 -8.83
N CYS A 23 5.52 -5.92 -7.53
CA CYS A 23 6.33 -6.73 -6.63
C CYS A 23 5.60 -8.04 -6.37
N SER A 24 6.26 -9.15 -6.64
CA SER A 24 5.67 -10.48 -6.48
C SER A 24 6.00 -11.11 -5.13
N THR A 25 7.02 -10.60 -4.45
CA THR A 25 7.44 -11.14 -3.16
C THR A 25 7.46 -10.05 -2.11
N THR A 26 7.37 -10.45 -0.85
CA THR A 26 7.42 -9.48 0.25
C THR A 26 8.79 -8.83 0.33
N GLU A 27 9.85 -9.53 -0.04
CA GLU A 27 11.19 -8.95 -0.03
C GLU A 27 11.31 -7.76 -0.97
N THR A 28 10.83 -7.93 -2.20
CA THR A 28 10.84 -6.85 -3.17
C THR A 28 9.91 -5.73 -2.75
N LEU A 29 8.74 -6.10 -2.23
CA LEU A 29 7.77 -5.13 -1.74
C LEU A 29 8.36 -4.26 -0.64
N ASP A 30 9.04 -4.88 0.32
CA ASP A 30 9.66 -4.15 1.43
C ASP A 30 10.70 -3.15 0.94
N LYS A 31 11.51 -3.54 -0.03
CA LYS A 31 12.53 -2.66 -0.58
C LYS A 31 11.93 -1.45 -1.27
N VAL A 32 10.88 -1.68 -2.06
CA VAL A 32 10.21 -0.58 -2.76
C VAL A 32 9.53 0.34 -1.75
N PHE A 33 8.87 -0.24 -0.76
CA PHE A 33 8.22 0.53 0.29
C PHE A 33 9.23 1.42 1.03
N GLU A 34 10.35 0.86 1.45
CA GLU A 34 11.36 1.62 2.18
C GLU A 34 11.94 2.74 1.34
N ARG A 35 12.16 2.49 0.05
CA ARG A 35 12.67 3.50 -0.85
C ARG A 35 11.73 4.69 -0.96
N ILE A 36 10.44 4.41 -1.13
CA ILE A 36 9.45 5.47 -1.25
C ILE A 36 9.29 6.20 0.08
N LEU A 37 9.27 5.46 1.18
CA LEU A 37 9.14 6.05 2.51
C LEU A 37 10.31 6.99 2.80
N ASP A 38 11.53 6.57 2.50
CA ASP A 38 12.71 7.41 2.71
C ASP A 38 12.60 8.70 1.90
N LYS A 39 12.14 8.58 0.66
CA LYS A 39 11.96 9.75 -0.18
C LYS A 39 10.93 10.70 0.39
N LEU A 40 9.82 10.17 0.88
CA LEU A 40 8.77 11.01 1.48
C LEU A 40 9.28 11.70 2.73
N ASN A 41 10.06 11.02 3.54
CA ASN A 41 10.64 11.61 4.73
C ASN A 41 11.62 12.73 4.39
N ASP A 42 12.41 12.54 3.34
CA ASP A 42 13.33 13.57 2.87
C ASP A 42 12.59 14.79 2.36
N GLU A 43 11.37 14.61 1.85
CA GLU A 43 10.57 15.69 1.30
C GLU A 43 9.68 16.37 2.33
N GLY A 44 9.87 16.07 3.61
CA GLY A 44 9.11 16.73 4.66
C GLY A 44 8.17 15.82 5.45
N GLY A 45 8.05 14.55 5.05
CA GLY A 45 7.25 13.60 5.81
C GLY A 45 5.75 13.87 5.79
N ASP A 46 5.18 14.13 4.61
CA ASP A 46 3.75 14.38 4.48
C ASP A 46 2.97 13.19 5.03
N ILE A 47 2.22 13.42 6.11
CA ILE A 47 1.52 12.34 6.80
C ILE A 47 0.45 11.68 5.93
N ASN A 48 -0.20 12.45 5.06
CA ASN A 48 -1.23 11.89 4.19
C ASN A 48 -0.61 10.93 3.17
N LYS A 49 0.54 11.30 2.63
CA LYS A 49 1.23 10.42 1.69
C LYS A 49 1.74 9.18 2.38
N ILE A 50 2.30 9.33 3.57
CA ILE A 50 2.83 8.19 4.32
C ILE A 50 1.71 7.24 4.71
N THR A 51 0.56 7.76 5.14
CA THR A 51 -0.59 6.94 5.48
C THR A 51 -1.10 6.17 4.26
N SER A 52 -1.19 6.85 3.12
CA SER A 52 -1.63 6.20 1.88
C SER A 52 -0.64 5.13 1.44
N LEU A 53 0.65 5.42 1.57
CA LEU A 53 1.69 4.46 1.23
C LEU A 53 1.61 3.22 2.12
N SER A 54 1.45 3.43 3.43
CA SER A 54 1.37 2.32 4.38
C SER A 54 0.13 1.47 4.13
N GLY A 55 -1.00 2.11 3.83
CA GLY A 55 -2.22 1.38 3.51
C GLY A 55 -2.07 0.53 2.26
N ALA A 56 -1.43 1.08 1.23
CA ALA A 56 -1.19 0.33 0.00
C ALA A 56 -0.21 -0.82 0.23
N TYR A 57 0.80 -0.59 1.05
CA TYR A 57 1.77 -1.64 1.39
C TYR A 57 1.07 -2.80 2.10
N ASP A 58 0.26 -2.50 3.12
CA ASP A 58 -0.46 -3.54 3.84
C ASP A 58 -1.39 -4.32 2.93
N HIS A 59 -2.07 -3.61 2.04
CA HIS A 59 -2.98 -4.22 1.08
C HIS A 59 -2.24 -5.21 0.18
N ARG A 60 -1.11 -4.78 -0.40
CA ARG A 60 -0.35 -5.65 -1.29
C ARG A 60 0.26 -6.81 -0.55
N ARG A 61 0.73 -6.58 0.67
CA ARG A 61 1.31 -7.65 1.48
C ARG A 61 0.28 -8.75 1.73
N ALA A 62 -0.98 -8.36 2.02
CA ALA A 62 -2.06 -9.31 2.19
C ALA A 62 -2.32 -10.09 0.89
N GLU A 63 -2.29 -9.40 -0.25
CA GLU A 63 -2.49 -10.06 -1.54
C GLU A 63 -1.41 -11.10 -1.80
N ILE A 64 -0.18 -10.77 -1.49
CA ILE A 64 0.93 -11.71 -1.69
C ILE A 64 0.79 -12.91 -0.77
N TYR A 65 0.46 -12.66 0.49
CA TYR A 65 0.29 -13.74 1.46
C TYR A 65 -0.83 -14.70 1.05
N MET A 66 -1.94 -14.15 0.59
CA MET A 66 -3.10 -14.95 0.19
C MET A 66 -3.02 -15.44 -1.25
N GLU A 67 -2.03 -14.95 -2.02
CA GLU A 67 -1.87 -15.26 -3.43
C GLU A 67 -3.13 -14.93 -4.23
N LYS A 68 -3.70 -13.76 -3.94
CA LYS A 68 -4.95 -13.32 -4.55
C LYS A 68 -5.02 -11.81 -4.59
N ILE A 69 -5.59 -11.28 -5.67
CA ILE A 69 -5.81 -9.83 -5.80
C ILE A 69 -7.16 -9.48 -5.16
N TYR A 70 -7.16 -8.44 -4.35
CA TYR A 70 -8.37 -7.96 -3.69
C TYR A 70 -8.63 -6.51 -4.04
N ASP A 71 -9.89 -6.18 -4.30
CA ASP A 71 -10.28 -4.76 -4.36
C ASP A 71 -10.27 -4.19 -2.96
N LYS A 72 -10.80 -4.94 -2.02
CA LYS A 72 -10.80 -4.57 -0.62
C LYS A 72 -10.51 -5.82 0.20
N ILE A 73 -9.56 -5.72 1.12
CA ILE A 73 -9.19 -6.87 1.93
C ILE A 73 -10.29 -7.14 2.95
N PRO A 74 -10.90 -8.34 2.94
CA PRO A 74 -11.89 -8.68 3.96
C PRO A 74 -11.28 -8.73 5.35
N ALA A 75 -12.07 -8.38 6.36
CA ALA A 75 -11.58 -8.40 7.74
C ALA A 75 -11.05 -9.76 8.15
N SER A 76 -11.69 -10.84 7.66
CA SER A 76 -11.27 -12.19 8.01
C SER A 76 -9.86 -12.50 7.51
N VAL A 77 -9.43 -11.87 6.42
CA VAL A 77 -8.08 -12.10 5.89
C VAL A 77 -7.03 -11.51 6.82
N TRP A 78 -7.32 -10.35 7.42
CA TRP A 78 -6.37 -9.71 8.31
C TRP A 78 -6.00 -10.58 9.51
N HIS A 79 -6.91 -11.45 9.94
CA HIS A 79 -6.64 -12.36 11.04
C HIS A 79 -5.68 -13.48 10.65
N LEU A 80 -5.56 -13.75 9.36
CA LEU A 80 -4.68 -14.81 8.87
C LEU A 80 -3.26 -14.34 8.61
N ILE A 81 -3.08 -13.03 8.49
CA ILE A 81 -1.78 -12.48 8.14
C ILE A 81 -0.99 -12.17 9.40
N PRO A 82 0.25 -12.69 9.52
CA PRO A 82 1.07 -12.39 10.69
C PRO A 82 1.37 -10.90 10.80
N ASP A 83 1.32 -10.38 12.02
CA ASP A 83 1.64 -8.98 12.26
C ASP A 83 3.12 -8.70 12.12
N GLU A 84 3.92 -9.70 12.41
CA GLU A 84 5.35 -9.53 12.37
C GLU A 84 5.93 -10.12 11.15
N ILE A 85 6.82 -9.42 10.56
CA ILE A 85 7.52 -9.95 9.39
C ILE A 85 8.91 -9.42 9.31
#